data_96c93212383ef6d18a586222d6812563
#
_entry.id   96c93212383ef6d18a586222d6812563
#
_cell.length_a   1.000
_cell.length_b   1.000
_cell.length_c   1.000
_cell.angle_alpha   90.00
_cell.angle_beta   90.00
_cell.angle_gamma   90.00
#
_symmetry.space_group_name_H-M   'P 1'
#
loop_
_entity.id
_entity.type
_entity.pdbx_description
1 polymer ?
#
loop_
_entity_poly.entity_id
_entity_poly.type
_entity_poly.pdbx_seq_one_letter_code
_entity_poly.pdbx_strand_id
1 'polypeptide(L)'
;MLSDFQTRLEEVERLVREDREEVGKRAGVPFIVFTYDPADEIEVDEEVRSLIEKLEYHDQTVAGIDMRDLVFSVLEERGILENVIDLERRDRDQLLSGLKSSLLDDGEMGQLASAIASQAENADTVIVYRMGILYPFASASTLMGQLETNTPDDTPIVFCYPATVDDQSLRFLDESEGTYYRARVIGHE
;
A
#
# COMPACT_ATOMS: atom_id res chain seq x y z
N MET A 1 0.56 2.27 23.86
CA MET A 1 0.34 2.72 22.48
C MET A 1 1.67 2.84 21.72
N LEU A 2 2.56 3.80 21.98
CA LEU A 2 3.84 3.91 21.25
C LEU A 2 4.72 2.65 21.30
N SER A 3 4.79 1.94 22.43
CA SER A 3 5.61 0.74 22.53
C SER A 3 5.10 -0.43 21.66
N ASP A 4 3.80 -0.57 21.47
CA ASP A 4 3.20 -1.60 20.62
C ASP A 4 3.41 -1.31 19.14
N PHE A 5 3.18 -0.08 18.70
CA PHE A 5 3.44 0.36 17.34
C PHE A 5 4.91 0.15 16.96
N GLN A 6 5.84 0.60 17.78
CA GLN A 6 7.28 0.43 17.54
C GLN A 6 7.68 -1.05 17.46
N THR A 7 7.17 -1.90 18.36
CA THR A 7 7.43 -3.35 18.33
C THR A 7 6.94 -3.98 17.02
N ARG A 8 5.78 -3.56 16.53
CA ARG A 8 5.22 -4.05 15.26
C ARG A 8 6.03 -3.55 14.06
N LEU A 9 6.51 -2.31 14.10
CA LEU A 9 7.37 -1.77 13.04
C LEU A 9 8.75 -2.44 13.02
N GLU A 10 9.32 -2.76 14.19
CA GLU A 10 10.54 -3.56 14.31
C GLU A 10 10.35 -4.98 13.75
N GLU A 11 9.16 -5.57 13.87
CA GLU A 11 8.85 -6.85 13.23
C GLU A 11 8.85 -6.72 11.71
N VAL A 12 8.27 -5.63 11.14
CA VAL A 12 8.37 -5.35 9.70
C VAL A 12 9.83 -5.27 9.27
N GLU A 13 10.65 -4.46 9.98
CA GLU A 13 12.07 -4.32 9.69
C GLU A 13 12.79 -5.68 9.68
N ARG A 14 12.60 -6.48 10.72
CA ARG A 14 13.20 -7.80 10.83
C ARG A 14 12.83 -8.70 9.64
N LEU A 15 11.57 -8.71 9.26
CA LEU A 15 11.09 -9.53 8.15
C LEU A 15 11.71 -9.13 6.81
N VAL A 16 11.78 -7.85 6.51
CA VAL A 16 12.33 -7.39 5.23
C VAL A 16 13.86 -7.43 5.17
N ARG A 17 14.54 -7.48 6.31
CA ARG A 17 16.01 -7.57 6.40
C ARG A 17 16.54 -9.00 6.52
N GLU A 18 15.95 -9.77 7.41
CA GLU A 18 16.55 -11.03 7.89
C GLU A 18 15.78 -12.26 7.42
N ASP A 19 14.47 -12.14 7.28
CA ASP A 19 13.57 -13.28 7.06
C ASP A 19 12.69 -13.13 5.80
N ARG A 20 13.20 -12.52 4.74
CA ARG A 20 12.44 -12.28 3.48
C ARG A 20 11.75 -13.55 2.97
N GLU A 21 12.43 -14.68 3.02
CA GLU A 21 11.84 -15.95 2.61
C GLU A 21 10.64 -16.38 3.46
N GLU A 22 10.55 -15.96 4.73
CA GLU A 22 9.39 -16.26 5.58
C GLU A 22 8.13 -15.52 5.15
N VAL A 23 8.28 -14.32 4.58
CA VAL A 23 7.13 -13.51 4.13
C VAL A 23 6.35 -14.27 3.07
N GLY A 24 7.02 -14.77 2.04
CA GLY A 24 6.40 -15.52 0.95
C GLY A 24 5.95 -16.95 1.30
N LYS A 25 6.62 -17.62 2.26
CA LYS A 25 6.37 -19.03 2.58
C LYS A 25 4.95 -19.32 3.09
N ARG A 26 4.35 -18.40 3.84
CA ARG A 26 3.02 -18.59 4.43
C ARG A 26 1.88 -18.16 3.53
N ALA A 27 2.07 -17.07 2.80
CA ALA A 27 1.03 -16.43 1.99
C ALA A 27 1.10 -16.80 0.50
N GLY A 28 2.24 -17.32 0.04
CA GLY A 28 2.51 -17.60 -1.38
C GLY A 28 2.85 -16.35 -2.20
N VAL A 29 2.90 -15.19 -1.54
CA VAL A 29 3.31 -13.89 -2.11
C VAL A 29 4.12 -13.12 -1.07
N PRO A 30 5.10 -12.30 -1.46
CA PRO A 30 5.97 -11.60 -0.53
C PRO A 30 5.34 -10.30 0.02
N PHE A 31 4.07 -10.36 0.45
CA PHE A 31 3.34 -9.20 0.91
C PHE A 31 3.22 -9.15 2.43
N ILE A 32 3.43 -7.95 2.99
CA ILE A 32 3.20 -7.60 4.39
C ILE A 32 2.16 -6.48 4.41
N VAL A 33 1.12 -6.63 5.20
CA VAL A 33 0.17 -5.55 5.52
C VAL A 33 0.43 -5.11 6.94
N PHE A 34 0.92 -3.89 7.09
CA PHE A 34 1.12 -3.22 8.37
C PHE A 34 -0.06 -2.27 8.60
N THR A 35 -0.86 -2.53 9.63
CA THR A 35 -2.03 -1.70 9.91
C THR A 35 -1.83 -0.78 11.11
N TYR A 36 -2.53 0.35 11.11
CA TYR A 36 -2.48 1.37 12.15
C TYR A 36 -3.82 2.13 12.24
N ASP A 37 -4.05 2.79 13.37
CA ASP A 37 -5.23 3.64 13.55
C ASP A 37 -5.17 4.83 12.57
N PRO A 38 -6.21 5.10 11.77
CA PRO A 38 -6.25 6.28 10.88
C PRO A 38 -5.94 7.60 11.56
N ALA A 39 -6.18 7.73 12.86
CA ALA A 39 -5.85 8.93 13.62
C ALA A 39 -4.32 9.17 13.74
N ASP A 40 -3.52 8.11 13.60
CA ASP A 40 -2.06 8.14 13.74
C ASP A 40 -1.33 8.36 12.41
N GLU A 41 -2.02 8.63 11.30
CA GLU A 41 -1.48 8.75 9.94
C GLU A 41 -0.22 9.63 9.85
N ILE A 42 -0.20 10.77 10.53
CA ILE A 42 0.94 11.70 10.48
C ILE A 42 2.17 11.10 11.16
N GLU A 43 1.98 10.50 12.32
CA GLU A 43 3.07 9.87 13.08
C GLU A 43 3.62 8.64 12.34
N VAL A 44 2.72 7.84 11.78
CA VAL A 44 3.09 6.67 10.96
C VAL A 44 3.89 7.08 9.73
N ASP A 45 3.55 8.17 9.08
CA ASP A 45 4.27 8.69 7.92
C ASP A 45 5.74 9.03 8.27
N GLU A 46 5.97 9.66 9.41
CA GLU A 46 7.32 9.98 9.91
C GLU A 46 8.11 8.69 10.24
N GLU A 47 7.50 7.74 10.90
CA GLU A 47 8.13 6.46 11.27
C GLU A 47 8.43 5.57 10.07
N VAL A 48 7.55 5.55 9.08
CA VAL A 48 7.78 4.81 7.82
C VAL A 48 8.97 5.40 7.06
N ARG A 49 9.10 6.73 7.00
CA ARG A 49 10.26 7.37 6.38
C ARG A 49 11.56 7.04 7.12
N SER A 50 11.51 7.04 8.46
CA SER A 50 12.63 6.62 9.28
C SER A 50 13.02 5.16 9.05
N LEU A 51 12.03 4.27 8.87
CA LEU A 51 12.27 2.88 8.50
C LEU A 51 12.96 2.77 7.14
N ILE A 52 12.51 3.52 6.14
CA ILE A 52 13.15 3.54 4.81
C ILE A 52 14.61 3.94 4.93
N GLU A 53 14.92 5.07 5.59
CA GLU A 53 16.28 5.54 5.81
C GLU A 53 17.15 4.50 6.54
N LYS A 54 16.57 3.80 7.52
CA LYS A 54 17.27 2.75 8.28
C LYS A 54 17.58 1.53 7.42
N LEU A 55 16.68 1.11 6.55
CA LEU A 55 16.90 0.01 5.62
C LEU A 55 17.97 0.37 4.60
N GLU A 56 17.94 1.57 4.05
CA GLU A 56 18.95 2.09 3.13
C GLU A 56 20.35 2.18 3.79
N TYR A 57 20.41 2.58 5.06
CA TYR A 57 21.66 2.57 5.83
C TYR A 57 22.25 1.17 5.97
N HIS A 58 21.45 0.13 5.87
CA HIS A 58 21.86 -1.27 5.87
C HIS A 58 22.05 -1.86 4.46
N ASP A 59 22.40 -1.02 3.49
CA ASP A 59 22.72 -1.40 2.11
C ASP A 59 21.56 -2.06 1.33
N GLN A 60 20.30 -1.78 1.72
CA GLN A 60 19.14 -2.20 0.94
C GLN A 60 18.70 -1.11 -0.04
N THR A 61 18.33 -1.51 -1.24
CA THR A 61 17.64 -0.62 -2.19
C THR A 61 16.15 -0.62 -1.85
N VAL A 62 15.65 0.49 -1.30
CA VAL A 62 14.24 0.61 -0.89
C VAL A 62 13.47 1.52 -1.83
N ALA A 63 12.35 1.03 -2.37
CA ALA A 63 11.39 1.87 -3.06
C ALA A 63 10.30 2.32 -2.09
N GLY A 64 10.40 3.56 -1.58
CA GLY A 64 9.37 4.20 -0.76
C GLY A 64 8.34 4.88 -1.64
N ILE A 65 7.10 4.37 -1.65
CA ILE A 65 6.02 4.87 -2.51
C ILE A 65 4.97 5.57 -1.67
N ASP A 66 4.93 6.90 -1.74
CA ASP A 66 3.81 7.69 -1.26
C ASP A 66 2.63 7.52 -2.21
N MET A 67 1.59 6.81 -1.79
CA MET A 67 0.43 6.51 -2.64
C MET A 67 -0.29 7.78 -3.08
N ARG A 68 -0.32 8.82 -2.25
CA ARG A 68 -0.92 10.10 -2.62
C ARG A 68 -0.18 10.72 -3.79
N ASP A 69 1.14 10.79 -3.70
CA ASP A 69 1.96 11.40 -4.75
C ASP A 69 1.88 10.57 -6.04
N LEU A 70 1.86 9.24 -5.92
CA LEU A 70 1.67 8.34 -7.06
C LEU A 70 0.33 8.55 -7.75
N VAL A 71 -0.78 8.64 -7.02
CA VAL A 71 -2.11 8.91 -7.59
C VAL A 71 -2.11 10.21 -8.37
N PHE A 72 -1.60 11.30 -7.78
CA PHE A 72 -1.54 12.59 -8.46
C PHE A 72 -0.64 12.56 -9.69
N SER A 73 0.54 11.92 -9.61
CA SER A 73 1.45 11.77 -10.75
C SER A 73 0.77 11.07 -11.94
N VAL A 74 0.08 9.96 -11.69
CA VAL A 74 -0.65 9.24 -12.74
C VAL A 74 -1.76 10.09 -13.35
N LEU A 75 -2.50 10.85 -12.54
CA LEU A 75 -3.55 11.75 -13.04
C LEU A 75 -2.98 12.89 -13.90
N GLU A 76 -1.83 13.44 -13.51
CA GLU A 76 -1.13 14.48 -14.29
C GLU A 76 -0.59 13.94 -15.61
N GLU A 77 0.11 12.80 -15.58
CA GLU A 77 0.65 12.15 -16.78
C GLU A 77 -0.41 11.81 -17.81
N ARG A 78 -1.61 11.44 -17.35
CA ARG A 78 -2.77 11.20 -18.21
C ARG A 78 -3.49 12.48 -18.64
N GLY A 79 -3.12 13.63 -18.12
CA GLY A 79 -3.74 14.92 -18.41
C GLY A 79 -5.20 15.04 -17.95
N ILE A 80 -5.61 14.26 -16.92
CA ILE A 80 -6.98 14.23 -16.43
C ILE A 80 -7.18 14.92 -15.09
N LEU A 81 -6.12 15.41 -14.45
CA LEU A 81 -6.19 16.03 -13.12
C LEU A 81 -7.16 17.23 -13.08
N GLU A 82 -7.17 18.10 -14.09
CA GLU A 82 -8.11 19.22 -14.14
C GLU A 82 -9.57 18.75 -14.23
N ASN A 83 -9.83 17.66 -14.96
CA ASN A 83 -11.16 17.06 -15.05
C ASN A 83 -11.60 16.47 -13.71
N VAL A 84 -10.67 15.90 -12.94
CA VAL A 84 -10.94 15.38 -11.58
C VAL A 84 -11.40 16.49 -10.67
N ILE A 85 -10.71 17.65 -10.67
CA ILE A 85 -11.06 18.82 -9.87
C ILE A 85 -12.43 19.38 -10.25
N ASP A 86 -12.74 19.40 -11.52
CA ASP A 86 -14.03 19.86 -12.03
C ASP A 86 -15.19 18.92 -11.67
N LEU A 87 -14.96 17.60 -11.77
CA LEU A 87 -15.96 16.58 -11.44
C LEU A 87 -16.25 16.51 -9.93
N GLU A 88 -15.24 16.72 -9.09
CA GLU A 88 -15.44 16.75 -7.62
C GLU A 88 -16.55 17.73 -7.20
N ARG A 89 -16.68 18.85 -7.92
CA ARG A 89 -17.65 19.90 -7.66
C ARG A 89 -19.04 19.62 -8.26
N ARG A 90 -19.14 18.75 -9.26
CA ARG A 90 -20.35 18.58 -10.09
C ARG A 90 -21.01 17.22 -9.89
N ASP A 91 -20.24 16.15 -9.86
CA ASP A 91 -20.72 14.77 -9.86
C ASP A 91 -19.70 13.82 -9.21
N ARG A 92 -19.88 13.59 -7.91
CA ARG A 92 -18.98 12.76 -7.12
C ARG A 92 -18.99 11.28 -7.57
N ASP A 93 -20.14 10.76 -7.96
CA ASP A 93 -20.26 9.35 -8.36
C ASP A 93 -19.55 9.11 -9.68
N GLN A 94 -19.67 10.04 -10.62
CA GLN A 94 -18.92 10.00 -11.87
C GLN A 94 -17.42 10.15 -11.62
N LEU A 95 -17.02 11.02 -10.68
CA LEU A 95 -15.62 11.15 -10.27
C LEU A 95 -15.05 9.82 -9.76
N LEU A 96 -15.71 9.18 -8.79
CA LEU A 96 -15.23 7.94 -8.20
C LEU A 96 -15.12 6.81 -9.23
N SER A 97 -16.12 6.68 -10.10
CA SER A 97 -16.09 5.71 -11.20
C SER A 97 -14.95 5.99 -12.17
N GLY A 98 -14.71 7.26 -12.50
CA GLY A 98 -13.64 7.70 -13.37
C GLY A 98 -12.25 7.44 -12.79
N LEU A 99 -12.05 7.73 -11.49
CA LEU A 99 -10.80 7.45 -10.78
C LEU A 99 -10.52 5.95 -10.75
N LYS A 100 -11.51 5.14 -10.37
CA LYS A 100 -11.38 3.68 -10.37
C LYS A 100 -10.96 3.16 -11.74
N SER A 101 -11.67 3.55 -12.78
CA SER A 101 -11.36 3.13 -14.15
C SER A 101 -9.96 3.59 -14.60
N SER A 102 -9.60 4.85 -14.32
CA SER A 102 -8.32 5.42 -14.78
C SER A 102 -7.10 4.87 -14.04
N LEU A 103 -7.23 4.50 -12.78
CA LEU A 103 -6.12 4.13 -11.91
C LEU A 103 -5.97 2.62 -11.73
N LEU A 104 -7.08 1.85 -11.82
CA LEU A 104 -7.12 0.43 -11.49
C LEU A 104 -7.56 -0.49 -12.64
N ASP A 105 -8.34 0.00 -13.63
CA ASP A 105 -8.99 -0.85 -14.63
C ASP A 105 -8.37 -0.71 -16.03
N ASP A 106 -7.08 -0.44 -16.16
CA ASP A 106 -6.43 -0.23 -17.47
C ASP A 106 -5.88 -1.57 -18.05
N GLY A 107 -6.77 -2.50 -18.34
CA GLY A 107 -6.42 -3.81 -18.88
C GLY A 107 -6.11 -4.86 -17.81
N GLU A 108 -5.03 -5.63 -17.99
CA GLU A 108 -4.66 -6.72 -17.06
C GLU A 108 -4.08 -6.20 -15.75
N MET A 109 -3.47 -5.02 -15.77
CA MET A 109 -2.88 -4.38 -14.60
C MET A 109 -3.13 -2.87 -14.63
N GLY A 110 -3.72 -2.32 -13.58
CA GLY A 110 -3.98 -0.89 -13.46
C GLY A 110 -2.70 -0.04 -13.36
N GLN A 111 -2.83 1.25 -13.59
CA GLN A 111 -1.68 2.18 -13.60
C GLN A 111 -0.93 2.23 -12.28
N LEU A 112 -1.64 2.21 -11.14
CA LEU A 112 -1.02 2.21 -9.82
C LEU A 112 -0.22 0.92 -9.60
N ALA A 113 -0.81 -0.24 -9.92
CA ALA A 113 -0.12 -1.52 -9.79
C ALA A 113 1.10 -1.60 -10.72
N SER A 114 0.98 -1.12 -11.97
CA SER A 114 2.09 -1.07 -12.93
C SER A 114 3.26 -0.23 -12.42
N ALA A 115 2.98 0.94 -11.85
CA ALA A 115 4.00 1.80 -11.30
C ALA A 115 4.71 1.16 -10.09
N ILE A 116 3.97 0.50 -9.19
CA ILE A 116 4.54 -0.21 -8.04
C ILE A 116 5.39 -1.41 -8.52
N ALA A 117 4.87 -2.23 -9.43
CA ALA A 117 5.57 -3.39 -9.97
C ALA A 117 6.89 -3.00 -10.64
N SER A 118 6.90 -1.92 -11.43
CA SER A 118 8.11 -1.40 -12.08
C SER A 118 9.19 -0.98 -11.06
N GLN A 119 8.80 -0.42 -9.92
CA GLN A 119 9.74 -0.09 -8.85
C GLN A 119 10.25 -1.34 -8.11
N ALA A 120 9.40 -2.36 -7.96
CA ALA A 120 9.77 -3.62 -7.33
C ALA A 120 10.85 -4.40 -8.10
N GLU A 121 10.92 -4.26 -9.43
CA GLU A 121 11.96 -4.89 -10.25
C GLU A 121 13.39 -4.44 -9.90
N ASN A 122 13.54 -3.24 -9.33
CA ASN A 122 14.84 -2.63 -9.05
C ASN A 122 15.09 -2.39 -7.56
N ALA A 123 14.23 -2.90 -6.70
CA ALA A 123 14.32 -2.70 -5.26
C ALA A 123 14.49 -4.04 -4.52
N ASP A 124 15.17 -3.99 -3.40
CA ASP A 124 15.21 -5.10 -2.44
C ASP A 124 13.94 -5.18 -1.60
N THR A 125 13.28 -4.05 -1.40
CA THR A 125 12.04 -3.91 -0.62
C THR A 125 11.25 -2.73 -1.16
N VAL A 126 9.93 -2.89 -1.25
CA VAL A 126 8.99 -1.81 -1.55
C VAL A 126 8.17 -1.49 -0.32
N ILE A 127 8.04 -0.21 0.03
CA ILE A 127 7.16 0.24 1.11
C ILE A 127 6.15 1.24 0.55
N VAL A 128 4.89 0.84 0.55
CA VAL A 128 3.76 1.66 0.08
C VAL A 128 3.03 2.23 1.29
N TYR A 129 2.92 3.55 1.37
CA TYR A 129 2.31 4.24 2.50
C TYR A 129 1.32 5.31 2.06
N ARG A 130 0.56 5.90 2.99
CA ARG A 130 -0.57 6.81 2.71
C ARG A 130 -1.66 6.18 1.83
N MET A 131 -1.91 4.90 2.06
CA MET A 131 -2.88 4.15 1.26
C MET A 131 -4.33 4.55 1.51
N GLY A 132 -4.62 5.31 2.55
CA GLY A 132 -5.95 5.87 2.82
C GLY A 132 -6.52 6.70 1.67
N ILE A 133 -5.68 7.25 0.78
CA ILE A 133 -6.13 7.99 -0.41
C ILE A 133 -6.94 7.13 -1.39
N LEU A 134 -6.78 5.81 -1.37
CA LEU A 134 -7.55 4.92 -2.25
C LEU A 134 -9.05 4.94 -1.95
N TYR A 135 -9.42 5.22 -0.70
CA TYR A 135 -10.83 5.31 -0.32
C TYR A 135 -11.48 6.61 -0.84
N PRO A 136 -12.71 6.57 -1.38
CA PRO A 136 -13.58 5.40 -1.51
C PRO A 136 -13.59 4.77 -2.92
N PHE A 137 -12.68 5.11 -3.81
CA PHE A 137 -12.71 4.63 -5.20
C PHE A 137 -12.04 3.26 -5.40
N ALA A 138 -11.20 2.83 -4.46
CA ALA A 138 -10.49 1.57 -4.52
C ALA A 138 -10.32 0.95 -3.14
N SER A 139 -10.09 -0.37 -3.11
CA SER A 139 -9.65 -1.11 -1.92
C SER A 139 -8.20 -1.54 -2.05
N ALA A 140 -7.52 -1.69 -0.91
CA ALA A 140 -6.17 -2.25 -0.86
C ALA A 140 -6.13 -3.65 -1.48
N SER A 141 -7.17 -4.48 -1.28
CA SER A 141 -7.26 -5.82 -1.85
C SER A 141 -7.26 -5.83 -3.37
N THR A 142 -7.91 -4.86 -4.01
CA THR A 142 -7.91 -4.73 -5.48
C THR A 142 -6.49 -4.46 -6.00
N LEU A 143 -5.77 -3.53 -5.38
CA LEU A 143 -4.40 -3.20 -5.75
C LEU A 143 -3.46 -4.39 -5.52
N MET A 144 -3.54 -5.03 -4.35
CA MET A 144 -2.72 -6.19 -4.01
C MET A 144 -2.97 -7.37 -4.96
N GLY A 145 -4.24 -7.63 -5.33
CA GLY A 145 -4.58 -8.69 -6.27
C GLY A 145 -3.96 -8.50 -7.66
N GLN A 146 -3.81 -7.26 -8.11
CA GLN A 146 -3.11 -6.94 -9.37
C GLN A 146 -1.59 -7.13 -9.27
N LEU A 147 -1.02 -6.94 -8.08
CA LEU A 147 0.42 -7.10 -7.85
C LEU A 147 0.85 -8.57 -7.67
N GLU A 148 -0.04 -9.46 -7.24
CA GLU A 148 0.28 -10.88 -6.97
C GLU A 148 1.01 -11.59 -8.11
N THR A 149 0.65 -11.28 -9.34
CA THR A 149 1.20 -11.94 -10.54
C THR A 149 2.21 -11.10 -11.31
N ASN A 150 2.45 -9.88 -10.84
CA ASN A 150 3.20 -8.87 -11.59
C ASN A 150 4.41 -8.32 -10.81
N THR A 151 4.74 -8.92 -9.68
CA THR A 151 5.91 -8.54 -8.86
C THR A 151 6.84 -9.72 -8.66
N PRO A 152 8.16 -9.48 -8.49
CA PRO A 152 9.11 -10.56 -8.20
C PRO A 152 8.75 -11.29 -6.90
N ASP A 153 8.91 -12.61 -6.89
CA ASP A 153 8.58 -13.47 -5.74
C ASP A 153 9.51 -13.24 -4.53
N ASP A 154 10.66 -12.60 -4.73
CA ASP A 154 11.69 -12.37 -3.73
C ASP A 154 11.76 -10.91 -3.24
N THR A 155 10.93 -10.02 -3.78
CA THR A 155 10.86 -8.62 -3.36
C THR A 155 9.69 -8.40 -2.41
N PRO A 156 9.92 -8.25 -1.08
CA PRO A 156 8.86 -7.93 -0.14
C PRO A 156 8.21 -6.58 -0.46
N ILE A 157 6.87 -6.56 -0.46
CA ILE A 157 6.08 -5.33 -0.53
C ILE A 157 5.34 -5.13 0.79
N VAL A 158 5.64 -4.04 1.47
CA VAL A 158 4.98 -3.62 2.70
C VAL A 158 3.92 -2.60 2.38
N PHE A 159 2.67 -2.90 2.69
CA PHE A 159 1.53 -2.00 2.57
C PHE A 159 1.19 -1.41 3.93
N CYS A 160 1.48 -0.13 4.14
CA CYS A 160 1.09 0.59 5.35
C CYS A 160 -0.34 1.12 5.16
N TYR A 161 -1.31 0.46 5.82
CA TYR A 161 -2.73 0.68 5.60
C TYR A 161 -3.45 1.14 6.87
N PRO A 162 -4.18 2.28 6.83
CA PRO A 162 -4.92 2.79 7.99
C PRO A 162 -6.17 1.95 8.23
N ALA A 163 -6.04 0.86 8.97
CA ALA A 163 -7.13 -0.08 9.25
C ALA A 163 -6.95 -0.76 10.59
N THR A 164 -8.03 -1.25 11.16
CA THR A 164 -8.03 -2.19 12.27
C THR A 164 -8.22 -3.62 11.76
N VAL A 165 -7.65 -4.58 12.48
CA VAL A 165 -7.82 -6.01 12.21
C VAL A 165 -8.95 -6.55 13.07
N ASP A 166 -9.97 -7.15 12.43
CA ASP A 166 -11.08 -7.82 13.12
C ASP A 166 -11.17 -9.26 12.59
N ASP A 167 -10.79 -10.24 13.40
CA ASP A 167 -10.63 -11.65 13.05
C ASP A 167 -9.69 -11.87 11.85
N GLN A 168 -10.21 -11.85 10.64
CA GLN A 168 -9.47 -12.04 9.39
C GLN A 168 -9.82 -10.97 8.33
N SER A 169 -10.49 -9.90 8.74
CA SER A 169 -10.86 -8.79 7.87
C SER A 169 -10.16 -7.50 8.29
N LEU A 170 -9.81 -6.68 7.32
CA LEU A 170 -9.38 -5.32 7.57
C LEU A 170 -10.60 -4.40 7.55
N ARG A 171 -10.70 -3.50 8.52
CA ARG A 171 -11.72 -2.47 8.58
C ARG A 171 -11.08 -1.10 8.43
N PHE A 172 -11.49 -0.39 7.40
CA PHE A 172 -11.16 1.00 7.19
C PHE A 172 -12.43 1.86 7.28
N LEU A 173 -12.45 2.85 8.16
CA LEU A 173 -13.61 3.74 8.40
C LEU A 173 -14.93 2.98 8.61
N ASP A 174 -14.91 1.92 9.45
CA ASP A 174 -16.06 1.05 9.73
C ASP A 174 -16.59 0.23 8.53
N GLU A 175 -15.99 0.32 7.37
CA GLU A 175 -16.29 -0.54 6.23
C GLU A 175 -15.36 -1.77 6.22
N SER A 176 -15.95 -2.96 6.10
CA SER A 176 -15.18 -4.20 5.94
C SER A 176 -14.68 -4.29 4.51
N GLU A 177 -13.38 -4.20 4.32
CA GLU A 177 -12.75 -4.53 3.05
C GLU A 177 -12.55 -6.03 2.93
N GLY A 178 -13.56 -6.77 2.55
CA GLY A 178 -13.52 -8.19 2.16
C GLY A 178 -12.50 -9.10 2.85
N THR A 179 -12.87 -10.32 3.05
CA THR A 179 -12.02 -11.35 3.63
C THR A 179 -10.96 -11.82 2.63
N TYR A 180 -9.74 -11.69 2.95
CA TYR A 180 -8.61 -12.42 2.39
C TYR A 180 -7.54 -11.59 1.68
N TYR A 181 -6.52 -11.30 2.42
CA TYR A 181 -5.24 -10.89 1.85
C TYR A 181 -4.29 -12.10 1.87
N ARG A 182 -3.75 -12.46 0.71
CA ARG A 182 -2.56 -13.29 0.67
C ARG A 182 -1.38 -12.44 1.11
N ALA A 183 -1.30 -12.17 2.40
CA ALA A 183 -0.27 -11.33 2.98
C ALA A 183 -0.01 -11.74 4.45
N ARG A 184 1.16 -11.41 4.95
CA ARG A 184 1.42 -11.43 6.38
C ARG A 184 0.89 -10.14 6.99
N VAL A 185 -0.13 -10.25 7.83
CA VAL A 185 -0.71 -9.10 8.53
C VAL A 185 0.03 -8.85 9.84
N ILE A 186 0.51 -7.64 10.05
CA ILE A 186 1.05 -7.11 11.31
C ILE A 186 0.05 -6.05 11.76
N GLY A 187 -0.92 -6.52 12.57
CA GLY A 187 -2.17 -5.82 12.79
C GLY A 187 -2.16 -4.88 13.99
N HIS A 188 -2.96 -3.81 13.90
CA HIS A 188 -3.48 -3.02 15.00
C HIS A 188 -4.86 -3.58 15.36
N GLU A 189 -5.03 -4.03 16.62
CA GLU A 189 -6.29 -4.53 17.18
C GLU A 189 -7.17 -3.40 17.73
#